data_ef935e40dda02b792e4da34dda6780e2
#
_entry.id   ef935e40dda02b792e4da34dda6780e2
#
_cell.length_a   1.000
_cell.length_b   1.000
_cell.length_c   1.000
_cell.angle_alpha   90.00
_cell.angle_beta   90.00
_cell.angle_gamma   90.00
#
_symmetry.space_group_name_H-M   'P 1'
#
loop_
_entity.id
_entity.type
_entity.pdbx_description
1 polymer ?
#
loop_
_entity_poly.entity_id
_entity_poly.type
_entity_poly.pdbx_seq_one_letter_code
_entity_poly.pdbx_strand_id
1 'polypeptide(L)'
;MGANHQKEIEFLCEIAQPDYGYITNFGKAHLEGFGGVEGVIKGKSEMYTHLSRNNKTVFVNLDDPIQVEKTGSLNVFTFGIDKVNADVMITAVNANPFVEVTFLNTEVQSNLIGLYNANNINAAIAIGKYFGVADEDIKQALEGLCS
;
A
#
# COMPACT_ATOMS: atom_id res chain seq x y z
N MET A 1 -9.01 1.34 -7.08
CA MET A 1 -10.48 1.32 -7.00
C MET A 1 -10.96 2.38 -6.03
N GLY A 2 -11.91 3.16 -6.42
CA GLY A 2 -12.53 4.17 -5.57
C GLY A 2 -13.96 3.79 -5.18
N ALA A 3 -14.37 4.18 -3.98
CA ALA A 3 -15.72 3.91 -3.52
C ALA A 3 -16.21 4.98 -2.54
N ASN A 4 -17.51 5.20 -2.52
CA ASN A 4 -18.19 6.11 -1.60
C ASN A 4 -19.10 5.37 -0.61
N HIS A 5 -19.46 4.13 -0.90
CA HIS A 5 -20.41 3.32 -0.13
C HIS A 5 -19.90 1.89 0.02
N GLN A 6 -20.43 1.17 1.01
CA GLN A 6 -20.17 -0.25 1.16
C GLN A 6 -20.71 -1.00 -0.06
N LYS A 7 -20.12 -2.16 -0.34
CA LYS A 7 -20.40 -3.05 -1.46
C LYS A 7 -19.92 -2.58 -2.84
N GLU A 8 -19.45 -1.35 -2.97
CA GLU A 8 -18.89 -0.86 -4.24
C GLU A 8 -17.54 -1.53 -4.56
N ILE A 9 -16.66 -1.69 -3.57
CA ILE A 9 -15.37 -2.38 -3.76
C ILE A 9 -15.59 -3.85 -4.09
N GLU A 10 -16.52 -4.51 -3.40
CA GLU A 10 -16.91 -5.89 -3.71
C GLU A 10 -17.35 -6.03 -5.18
N PHE A 11 -18.22 -5.14 -5.63
CA PHE A 11 -18.70 -5.11 -7.01
C PHE A 11 -17.56 -4.90 -8.02
N LEU A 12 -16.65 -3.95 -7.74
CA LEU A 12 -15.51 -3.69 -8.61
C LEU A 12 -14.55 -4.88 -8.66
N CYS A 13 -14.35 -5.59 -7.54
CA CYS A 13 -13.55 -6.80 -7.51
C CYS A 13 -14.17 -7.93 -8.34
N GLU A 14 -15.49 -8.06 -8.33
CA GLU A 14 -16.18 -9.05 -9.15
C GLU A 14 -15.97 -8.80 -10.65
N ILE A 15 -15.91 -7.52 -11.05
CA ILE A 15 -15.64 -7.14 -12.44
C ILE A 15 -14.17 -7.34 -12.79
N ALA A 16 -13.26 -6.78 -12.00
CA ALA A 16 -11.84 -6.73 -12.30
C ALA A 16 -11.11 -8.07 -12.08
N GLN A 17 -11.62 -8.91 -11.16
CA GLN A 17 -10.98 -10.18 -10.78
C GLN A 17 -9.49 -10.00 -10.46
N PRO A 18 -9.13 -9.12 -9.50
CA PRO A 18 -7.73 -8.79 -9.25
C PRO A 18 -6.95 -9.97 -8.69
N ASP A 19 -5.69 -10.09 -9.10
CA ASP A 19 -4.74 -11.07 -8.57
C ASP A 19 -3.94 -10.51 -7.41
N TYR A 20 -3.84 -9.20 -7.30
CA TYR A 20 -3.08 -8.48 -6.28
C TYR A 20 -3.88 -7.27 -5.81
N GLY A 21 -3.66 -6.89 -4.55
CA GLY A 21 -4.29 -5.70 -4.02
C GLY A 21 -3.46 -5.00 -2.96
N TYR A 22 -3.62 -3.69 -2.91
CA TYR A 22 -3.04 -2.85 -1.88
C TYR A 22 -4.03 -1.75 -1.51
N ILE A 23 -4.27 -1.55 -0.23
CA ILE A 23 -5.05 -0.42 0.28
C ILE A 23 -4.06 0.66 0.69
N THR A 24 -4.03 1.77 -0.03
CA THR A 24 -3.08 2.86 0.21
C THR A 24 -3.24 3.46 1.61
N ASN A 25 -4.48 3.65 2.03
CA ASN A 25 -4.85 4.03 3.39
C ASN A 25 -6.35 3.80 3.56
N PHE A 26 -6.81 3.72 4.80
CA PHE A 26 -8.25 3.65 5.07
C PHE A 26 -8.89 5.04 5.06
N GLY A 27 -8.18 6.05 5.55
CA GLY A 27 -8.62 7.44 5.48
C GLY A 27 -9.92 7.72 6.23
N LYS A 28 -10.44 8.93 6.05
CA LYS A 28 -11.73 9.37 6.60
C LYS A 28 -12.64 9.94 5.51
N ALA A 29 -12.30 9.68 4.23
CA ALA A 29 -13.10 10.18 3.11
C ALA A 29 -14.45 9.46 3.04
N HIS A 30 -15.47 10.18 2.60
CA HIS A 30 -16.80 9.62 2.34
C HIS A 30 -17.47 8.93 3.56
N LEU A 31 -17.22 9.44 4.78
CA LEU A 31 -17.73 8.88 6.03
C LEU A 31 -19.25 8.67 6.00
N GLU A 32 -19.99 9.62 5.45
CA GLU A 32 -21.44 9.58 5.41
C GLU A 32 -21.94 8.37 4.62
N GLY A 33 -21.40 8.15 3.42
CA GLY A 33 -21.79 7.04 2.56
C GLY A 33 -21.38 5.67 3.12
N PHE A 34 -20.28 5.59 3.85
CA PHE A 34 -19.80 4.34 4.45
C PHE A 34 -20.40 4.04 5.82
N GLY A 35 -21.01 5.00 6.49
CA GLY A 35 -21.51 4.80 7.86
C GLY A 35 -20.44 5.04 8.93
N GLY A 36 -19.54 6.01 8.72
CA GLY A 36 -18.49 6.38 9.65
C GLY A 36 -17.15 5.68 9.39
N VAL A 37 -16.21 5.83 10.32
CA VAL A 37 -14.84 5.30 10.20
C VAL A 37 -14.82 3.77 10.08
N GLU A 38 -15.60 3.08 10.91
CA GLU A 38 -15.70 1.61 10.84
C GLU A 38 -16.28 1.14 9.52
N GLY A 39 -17.24 1.89 8.97
CA GLY A 39 -17.81 1.62 7.66
C GLY A 39 -16.80 1.77 6.54
N VAL A 40 -15.91 2.76 6.61
CA VAL A 40 -14.81 2.94 5.64
C VAL A 40 -13.88 1.73 5.68
N ILE A 41 -13.47 1.31 6.88
CA ILE A 41 -12.60 0.14 7.04
C ILE A 41 -13.27 -1.11 6.47
N LYS A 42 -14.55 -1.32 6.79
CA LYS A 42 -15.31 -2.46 6.28
C LYS A 42 -15.45 -2.44 4.76
N GLY A 43 -15.78 -1.29 4.19
CA GLY A 43 -15.95 -1.13 2.75
C GLY A 43 -14.65 -1.39 1.98
N LYS A 44 -13.56 -0.78 2.39
CA LYS A 44 -12.26 -1.00 1.75
C LYS A 44 -11.75 -2.43 1.95
N SER A 45 -12.03 -3.04 3.10
CA SER A 45 -11.62 -4.42 3.40
C SER A 45 -12.37 -5.46 2.56
N GLU A 46 -13.40 -5.08 1.83
CA GLU A 46 -14.07 -5.98 0.87
C GLU A 46 -13.08 -6.53 -0.17
N MET A 47 -12.06 -5.75 -0.55
CA MET A 47 -11.00 -6.22 -1.42
C MET A 47 -10.21 -7.36 -0.77
N TYR A 48 -9.89 -7.25 0.51
CA TYR A 48 -9.20 -8.33 1.24
C TYR A 48 -10.03 -9.62 1.22
N THR A 49 -11.34 -9.51 1.44
CA THR A 49 -12.26 -10.65 1.39
C THR A 49 -12.23 -11.33 0.01
N HIS A 50 -12.28 -10.54 -1.06
CA HIS A 50 -12.22 -11.07 -2.42
C HIS A 50 -10.89 -11.79 -2.68
N LEU A 51 -9.77 -11.17 -2.34
CA LEU A 51 -8.44 -11.75 -2.54
C LEU A 51 -8.25 -13.03 -1.71
N SER A 52 -8.77 -13.05 -0.49
CA SER A 52 -8.74 -14.23 0.38
C SER A 52 -9.50 -15.40 -0.23
N ARG A 53 -10.73 -15.17 -0.69
CA ARG A 53 -11.57 -16.21 -1.30
C ARG A 53 -10.93 -16.83 -2.54
N ASN A 54 -10.15 -16.06 -3.28
CA ASN A 54 -9.51 -16.49 -4.51
C ASN A 54 -8.03 -16.87 -4.32
N ASN A 55 -7.56 -16.94 -3.07
CA ASN A 55 -6.19 -17.28 -2.71
C ASN A 55 -5.14 -16.39 -3.40
N LYS A 56 -5.43 -15.09 -3.46
CA LYS A 56 -4.58 -14.08 -4.09
C LYS A 56 -3.70 -13.36 -3.08
N THR A 57 -2.76 -12.55 -3.54
CA THR A 57 -1.75 -11.88 -2.72
C THR A 57 -2.13 -10.45 -2.38
N VAL A 58 -1.86 -10.04 -1.15
CA VAL A 58 -2.08 -8.70 -0.63
C VAL A 58 -0.74 -8.06 -0.27
N PHE A 59 -0.52 -6.82 -0.69
CA PHE A 59 0.60 -6.02 -0.20
C PHE A 59 0.18 -5.33 1.09
N VAL A 60 1.04 -5.39 2.10
CA VAL A 60 0.72 -4.89 3.45
C VAL A 60 1.82 -3.99 3.97
N ASN A 61 1.45 -2.79 4.37
CA ASN A 61 2.30 -1.88 5.11
C ASN A 61 2.26 -2.26 6.60
N LEU A 62 3.37 -2.77 7.13
CA LEU A 62 3.47 -3.16 8.54
C LEU A 62 3.43 -1.95 9.50
N ASP A 63 3.59 -0.75 8.99
CA ASP A 63 3.45 0.48 9.79
C ASP A 63 1.99 0.91 9.95
N ASP A 64 1.06 0.27 9.25
CA ASP A 64 -0.37 0.51 9.36
C ASP A 64 -1.03 -0.61 10.17
N PRO A 65 -1.41 -0.34 11.44
CA PRO A 65 -1.99 -1.37 12.31
C PRO A 65 -3.29 -1.96 11.78
N ILE A 66 -4.07 -1.18 11.04
CA ILE A 66 -5.34 -1.66 10.48
C ILE A 66 -5.08 -2.68 9.37
N GLN A 67 -4.12 -2.40 8.49
CA GLN A 67 -3.72 -3.36 7.46
C GLN A 67 -3.22 -4.66 8.08
N VAL A 68 -2.38 -4.57 9.10
CA VAL A 68 -1.85 -5.76 9.80
C VAL A 68 -2.97 -6.58 10.41
N GLU A 69 -3.88 -5.93 11.12
CA GLU A 69 -5.02 -6.61 11.76
C GLU A 69 -5.91 -7.33 10.74
N LYS A 70 -6.23 -6.65 9.65
CA LYS A 70 -7.21 -7.15 8.66
C LYS A 70 -6.64 -8.21 7.72
N THR A 71 -5.34 -8.40 7.67
CA THR A 71 -4.67 -9.31 6.73
C THR A 71 -3.97 -10.51 7.37
N GLY A 72 -4.18 -10.76 8.67
CA GLY A 72 -3.44 -11.76 9.44
C GLY A 72 -3.50 -13.19 8.91
N SER A 73 -4.54 -13.54 8.14
CA SER A 73 -4.73 -14.90 7.60
C SER A 73 -4.56 -14.98 6.08
N LEU A 74 -4.08 -13.93 5.46
CA LEU A 74 -3.97 -13.82 4.00
C LEU A 74 -2.56 -14.13 3.51
N ASN A 75 -2.43 -14.39 2.21
CA ASN A 75 -1.13 -14.41 1.53
C ASN A 75 -0.65 -12.97 1.41
N VAL A 76 0.38 -12.60 2.16
CA VAL A 76 0.84 -11.21 2.22
C VAL A 76 2.27 -11.09 1.73
N PHE A 77 2.57 -9.94 1.10
CA PHE A 77 3.91 -9.46 0.86
C PHE A 77 4.04 -8.10 1.56
N THR A 78 5.02 -7.99 2.45
CA THR A 78 5.04 -6.92 3.46
C THR A 78 6.19 -5.94 3.26
N PHE A 79 5.99 -4.73 3.70
CA PHE A 79 7.04 -3.72 3.81
C PHE A 79 6.81 -2.87 5.07
N GLY A 80 7.84 -2.18 5.50
CA GLY A 80 7.72 -1.29 6.65
C GLY A 80 9.05 -0.64 7.00
N ILE A 81 8.98 0.44 7.79
CA ILE A 81 10.14 1.20 8.24
C ILE A 81 10.75 0.50 9.45
N ASP A 82 12.02 0.10 9.33
CA ASP A 82 12.77 -0.62 10.36
C ASP A 82 12.08 -1.91 10.84
N LYS A 83 11.26 -2.51 10.00
CA LYS A 83 10.60 -3.78 10.30
C LYS A 83 11.45 -4.94 9.77
N VAL A 84 12.23 -5.57 10.65
CA VAL A 84 13.15 -6.65 10.29
C VAL A 84 12.45 -7.91 9.76
N ASN A 85 11.17 -8.09 10.09
CA ASN A 85 10.34 -9.18 9.61
C ASN A 85 9.60 -8.88 8.31
N ALA A 86 9.76 -7.69 7.76
CA ALA A 86 9.15 -7.33 6.48
C ALA A 86 9.89 -7.98 5.31
N ASP A 87 9.15 -8.29 4.24
CA ASP A 87 9.76 -8.76 2.99
C ASP A 87 10.64 -7.70 2.37
N VAL A 88 10.24 -6.43 2.47
CA VAL A 88 11.06 -5.28 2.09
C VAL A 88 11.17 -4.33 3.27
N MET A 89 12.37 -4.18 3.81
CA MET A 89 12.61 -3.24 4.91
C MET A 89 13.05 -1.90 4.36
N ILE A 90 12.36 -0.84 4.78
CA ILE A 90 12.75 0.54 4.53
C ILE A 90 13.57 1.00 5.73
N THR A 91 14.80 1.45 5.50
CA THR A 91 15.74 1.74 6.60
C THR A 91 15.82 3.22 6.95
N ALA A 92 15.43 4.11 6.05
CA ALA A 92 15.42 5.55 6.31
C ALA A 92 14.28 6.21 5.53
N VAL A 93 13.60 7.13 6.18
CA VAL A 93 12.56 7.94 5.55
C VAL A 93 12.72 9.37 6.03
N ASN A 94 12.77 10.29 5.08
CA ASN A 94 12.78 11.73 5.33
C ASN A 94 11.80 12.40 4.36
N ALA A 95 11.08 13.41 4.82
CA ALA A 95 10.10 14.15 4.01
C ALA A 95 10.21 15.66 4.24
N ASN A 96 11.45 16.21 4.26
CA ASN A 96 11.70 17.61 4.63
C ASN A 96 12.56 18.36 3.61
N PRO A 97 11.99 18.99 2.57
CA PRO A 97 10.59 18.88 2.16
C PRO A 97 10.31 17.68 1.25
N PHE A 98 11.30 17.20 0.49
CA PHE A 98 11.15 16.12 -0.45
C PHE A 98 11.28 14.76 0.23
N VAL A 99 10.52 13.79 -0.24
CA VAL A 99 10.59 12.44 0.29
C VAL A 99 11.86 11.75 -0.20
N GLU A 100 12.66 11.31 0.76
CA GLU A 100 13.85 10.50 0.56
C GLU A 100 13.66 9.20 1.34
N VAL A 101 13.88 8.07 0.71
CA VAL A 101 13.79 6.76 1.36
C VAL A 101 14.99 5.90 0.99
N THR A 102 15.34 4.98 1.88
CA THR A 102 16.37 3.98 1.62
C THR A 102 15.76 2.59 1.79
N PHE A 103 15.92 1.74 0.78
CA PHE A 103 15.55 0.34 0.84
C PHE A 103 16.77 -0.50 0.43
N LEU A 104 17.03 -1.57 1.18
CA LEU A 104 18.26 -2.33 1.04
C LEU A 104 19.45 -1.36 1.09
N ASN A 105 20.27 -1.27 0.06
CA ASN A 105 21.38 -0.32 0.00
C ASN A 105 21.14 0.79 -1.05
N THR A 106 19.90 1.03 -1.41
CA THR A 106 19.53 1.99 -2.45
C THR A 106 18.81 3.19 -1.87
N GLU A 107 19.33 4.38 -2.13
CA GLU A 107 18.70 5.63 -1.73
C GLU A 107 17.85 6.18 -2.88
N VAL A 108 16.63 6.58 -2.57
CA VAL A 108 15.71 7.22 -3.51
C VAL A 108 15.47 8.65 -3.06
N GLN A 109 15.82 9.62 -3.90
CA GLN A 109 15.58 11.04 -3.67
C GLN A 109 14.50 11.51 -4.62
N SER A 110 13.26 11.52 -4.14
CA SER A 110 12.12 11.87 -4.98
C SER A 110 11.88 13.37 -5.03
N ASN A 111 11.04 13.80 -5.97
CA ASN A 111 10.51 15.16 -6.06
C ASN A 111 9.14 15.31 -5.43
N LEU A 112 8.68 14.30 -4.69
CA LEU A 112 7.39 14.31 -4.00
C LEU A 112 7.53 14.86 -2.59
N ILE A 113 6.47 15.46 -2.09
CA ILE A 113 6.46 16.14 -0.79
C ILE A 113 5.49 15.44 0.16
N GLY A 114 5.88 15.35 1.42
CA GLY A 114 5.03 14.94 2.52
C GLY A 114 5.01 13.45 2.83
N LEU A 115 4.73 13.13 4.09
CA LEU A 115 4.69 11.75 4.59
C LEU A 115 3.69 10.86 3.87
N TYR A 116 2.61 11.44 3.37
CA TYR A 116 1.63 10.72 2.55
C TYR A 116 2.31 10.08 1.33
N ASN A 117 3.17 10.83 0.66
CA ASN A 117 3.90 10.33 -0.50
C ASN A 117 5.02 9.35 -0.09
N ALA A 118 5.57 9.46 1.12
CA ALA A 118 6.52 8.47 1.62
C ALA A 118 5.89 7.08 1.67
N ASN A 119 4.67 6.96 2.18
CA ASN A 119 3.96 5.68 2.21
C ASN A 119 3.69 5.14 0.79
N ASN A 120 3.33 6.01 -0.14
CA ASN A 120 3.09 5.63 -1.53
C ASN A 120 4.38 5.15 -2.20
N ILE A 121 5.50 5.82 -1.96
CA ILE A 121 6.82 5.42 -2.47
C ILE A 121 7.23 4.06 -1.88
N ASN A 122 7.07 3.86 -0.58
CA ASN A 122 7.39 2.59 0.06
C ASN A 122 6.58 1.42 -0.52
N ALA A 123 5.29 1.64 -0.77
CA ALA A 123 4.44 0.65 -1.43
C ALA A 123 4.91 0.35 -2.85
N ALA A 124 5.26 1.39 -3.61
CA ALA A 124 5.77 1.21 -4.98
C ALA A 124 7.08 0.42 -5.00
N ILE A 125 7.98 0.67 -4.06
CA ILE A 125 9.23 -0.09 -3.90
C ILE A 125 8.90 -1.56 -3.64
N ALA A 126 8.03 -1.85 -2.69
CA ALA A 126 7.66 -3.22 -2.33
C ALA A 126 7.03 -3.96 -3.51
N ILE A 127 6.12 -3.33 -4.23
CA ILE A 127 5.48 -3.91 -5.42
C ILE A 127 6.51 -4.18 -6.52
N GLY A 128 7.41 -3.22 -6.77
CA GLY A 128 8.50 -3.39 -7.72
C GLY A 128 9.41 -4.57 -7.36
N LYS A 129 9.78 -4.70 -6.10
CA LYS A 129 10.58 -5.82 -5.61
C LYS A 129 9.86 -7.15 -5.77
N TYR A 130 8.58 -7.20 -5.47
CA TYR A 130 7.78 -8.42 -5.64
C TYR A 130 7.81 -8.91 -7.08
N PHE A 131 7.69 -8.01 -8.05
CA PHE A 131 7.70 -8.34 -9.48
C PHE A 131 9.10 -8.42 -10.08
N GLY A 132 10.16 -8.38 -9.26
CA GLY A 132 11.52 -8.60 -9.71
C GLY A 132 12.15 -7.43 -10.46
N VAL A 133 11.65 -6.22 -10.28
CA VAL A 133 12.25 -5.02 -10.87
C VAL A 133 13.57 -4.73 -10.16
N ALA A 134 14.63 -4.44 -10.93
CA ALA A 134 15.93 -4.14 -10.37
C ALA A 134 15.88 -2.87 -9.50
N ASP A 135 16.66 -2.84 -8.41
CA ASP A 135 16.67 -1.72 -7.47
C ASP A 135 16.97 -0.39 -8.15
N GLU A 136 17.91 -0.38 -9.09
CA GLU A 136 18.28 0.83 -9.84
C GLU A 136 17.12 1.33 -10.72
N ASP A 137 16.35 0.42 -11.32
CA ASP A 137 15.19 0.80 -12.13
C ASP A 137 14.07 1.36 -11.29
N ILE A 138 13.85 0.79 -10.10
CA ILE A 138 12.90 1.34 -9.12
C ILE A 138 13.31 2.76 -8.73
N LYS A 139 14.59 2.96 -8.40
CA LYS A 139 15.15 4.26 -8.05
C LYS A 139 14.92 5.29 -9.17
N GLN A 140 15.31 4.96 -10.38
CA GLN A 140 15.16 5.87 -11.53
C GLN A 140 13.69 6.25 -11.78
N ALA A 141 12.79 5.28 -11.72
CA ALA A 141 11.37 5.52 -11.92
C ALA A 141 10.80 6.47 -10.87
N LEU A 142 11.13 6.26 -9.60
CA LEU A 142 10.62 7.08 -8.50
C LEU A 142 11.24 8.49 -8.48
N GLU A 143 12.50 8.62 -8.85
CA GLU A 143 13.18 9.92 -8.94
C GLU A 143 12.69 10.75 -10.14
N GLY A 144 12.13 10.11 -11.15
CA GLY A 144 11.55 10.78 -12.30
C GLY A 144 10.14 11.31 -12.10
N LEU A 145 9.47 11.00 -10.98
CA LEU A 145 8.12 11.49 -10.69
C LEU A 145 8.16 12.96 -10.28
N CYS A 146 7.17 13.71 -10.76
CA CYS A 146 6.93 15.09 -10.37
C CYS A 146 5.57 15.21 -9.69
N SER A 147 5.53 16.01 -8.62
CA SER A 147 4.27 16.32 -7.93
C SER A 147 3.45 17.38 -8.67
#